data_9d4001904d9457900f922e84110f3bd8
#
_entry.id   9d4001904d9457900f922e84110f3bd8
#
_cell.length_a   1.000
_cell.length_b   1.000
_cell.length_c   1.000
_cell.angle_alpha   90.00
_cell.angle_beta   90.00
_cell.angle_gamma   90.00
#
_symmetry.space_group_name_H-M   'P 1'
#
loop_
_entity.id
_entity.type
_entity.pdbx_description
1 polymer ?
#
loop_
_entity_poly.entity_id
_entity_poly.type
_entity_poly.pdbx_seq_one_letter_code
_entity_poly.pdbx_strand_id
1 'polypeptide(L)'
;LLNVIKEHTGMKFVVCHLLAVSMRDEDKLVEGLKKLALPNVWFDLAALPHNCGPDAYPYPNAVRYLRHGIEIAGADRLIFGTDIPSVLKEDSYQHFIQYITCSDAFSREEKERIMYRNAEHVYFK
;
A
#
# COMPACT_ATOMS: atom_id res chain seq x y z
N LEU A 1 5.63 6.57 -16.79
CA LEU A 1 6.19 6.02 -15.56
C LEU A 1 6.93 4.71 -15.80
N LEU A 2 6.28 3.68 -16.39
CA LEU A 2 6.89 2.36 -16.60
C LEU A 2 8.23 2.39 -17.34
N ASN A 3 8.32 3.16 -18.43
CA ASN A 3 9.56 3.29 -19.21
C ASN A 3 10.68 3.90 -18.37
N VAL A 4 10.40 4.96 -17.62
CA VAL A 4 11.37 5.60 -16.72
C VAL A 4 11.90 4.62 -15.67
N ILE A 5 11.02 3.83 -15.06
CA ILE A 5 11.40 2.82 -14.07
C ILE A 5 12.36 1.78 -14.69
N LYS A 6 12.05 1.32 -15.91
CA LYS A 6 12.86 0.33 -16.62
C LYS A 6 14.22 0.87 -17.07
N GLU A 7 14.29 2.14 -17.40
CA GLU A 7 15.53 2.82 -17.81
C GLU A 7 16.46 3.11 -16.62
N HIS A 8 15.90 3.25 -15.40
CA HIS A 8 16.64 3.61 -14.19
C HIS A 8 16.62 2.51 -13.14
N THR A 9 17.13 1.34 -13.49
CA THR A 9 17.10 0.15 -12.61
C THR A 9 17.88 0.30 -11.31
N GLY A 10 18.84 1.22 -11.24
CA GLY A 10 19.59 1.53 -10.02
C GLY A 10 18.85 2.47 -9.04
N MET A 11 17.71 3.04 -9.45
CA MET A 11 16.89 3.91 -8.60
C MET A 11 15.77 3.12 -7.94
N LYS A 12 15.45 3.48 -6.69
CA LYS A 12 14.27 2.99 -5.99
C LYS A 12 13.08 3.90 -6.29
N PHE A 13 11.96 3.35 -6.70
CA PHE A 13 10.72 4.07 -6.96
C PHE A 13 9.66 3.69 -5.93
N VAL A 14 9.00 4.68 -5.35
CA VAL A 14 7.84 4.48 -4.49
C VAL A 14 6.62 5.06 -5.18
N VAL A 15 5.67 4.20 -5.52
CA VAL A 15 4.40 4.59 -6.15
C VAL A 15 3.39 4.87 -5.05
N CYS A 16 2.90 6.12 -5.00
CA CYS A 16 2.04 6.59 -3.91
C CYS A 16 0.63 5.99 -3.96
N HIS A 17 0.04 5.86 -2.76
CA HIS A 17 -1.38 5.56 -2.55
C HIS A 17 -1.85 4.25 -3.19
N LEU A 18 -0.99 3.25 -3.29
CA LEU A 18 -1.29 1.99 -3.97
C LEU A 18 -1.98 2.23 -5.33
N LEU A 19 -1.37 3.08 -6.18
CA LEU A 19 -1.88 3.54 -7.47
C LEU A 19 -3.11 4.48 -7.39
N ALA A 20 -3.56 4.87 -6.21
CA ALA A 20 -4.73 5.74 -5.98
C ALA A 20 -6.02 5.24 -6.69
N VAL A 21 -6.21 3.93 -6.77
CA VAL A 21 -7.35 3.32 -7.44
C VAL A 21 -8.54 3.20 -6.50
N SER A 22 -9.72 3.67 -6.94
CA SER A 22 -10.94 3.59 -6.17
C SER A 22 -11.48 2.15 -6.08
N MET A 23 -12.37 1.92 -5.12
CA MET A 23 -13.07 0.64 -4.93
C MET A 23 -13.75 0.12 -6.20
N ARG A 24 -14.17 1.01 -7.10
CA ARG A 24 -14.87 0.65 -8.35
C ARG A 24 -13.95 0.18 -9.46
N ASP A 25 -12.65 0.33 -9.28
CA ASP A 25 -11.63 0.09 -10.29
C ASP A 25 -10.65 -1.02 -9.89
N GLU A 26 -11.11 -2.03 -9.15
CA GLU A 26 -10.29 -3.13 -8.63
C GLU A 26 -9.47 -3.83 -9.73
N ASP A 27 -10.07 -4.02 -10.92
CA ASP A 27 -9.36 -4.60 -12.07
C ASP A 27 -8.19 -3.71 -12.54
N LYS A 28 -8.35 -2.39 -12.48
CA LYS A 28 -7.27 -1.44 -12.78
C LYS A 28 -6.13 -1.52 -11.75
N LEU A 29 -6.47 -1.75 -10.48
CA LEU A 29 -5.46 -1.98 -9.45
C LEU A 29 -4.63 -3.22 -9.78
N VAL A 30 -5.28 -4.34 -10.04
CA VAL A 30 -4.62 -5.62 -10.37
C VAL A 30 -3.74 -5.47 -11.61
N GLU A 31 -4.25 -4.86 -12.67
CA GLU A 31 -3.50 -4.62 -13.90
C GLU A 31 -2.29 -3.70 -13.67
N GLY A 32 -2.48 -2.61 -12.93
CA GLY A 32 -1.42 -1.67 -12.60
C GLY A 32 -0.33 -2.29 -11.74
N LEU A 33 -0.69 -3.07 -10.72
CA LEU A 33 0.26 -3.80 -9.89
C LEU A 33 1.07 -4.80 -10.73
N LYS A 34 0.43 -5.58 -11.60
CA LYS A 34 1.14 -6.53 -12.48
C LYS A 34 2.15 -5.84 -13.41
N LYS A 35 1.83 -4.63 -13.89
CA LYS A 35 2.73 -3.85 -14.75
C LYS A 35 3.89 -3.22 -13.99
N LEU A 36 3.66 -2.79 -12.74
CA LEU A 36 4.61 -2.00 -11.96
C LEU A 36 5.33 -2.78 -10.87
N ALA A 37 5.00 -4.05 -10.63
CA ALA A 37 5.71 -4.92 -9.67
C ALA A 37 7.11 -5.30 -10.18
N LEU A 38 7.98 -4.30 -10.31
CA LEU A 38 9.37 -4.45 -10.76
C LEU A 38 10.33 -4.49 -9.56
N PRO A 39 11.55 -5.04 -9.71
CA PRO A 39 12.49 -5.22 -8.60
C PRO A 39 12.86 -3.95 -7.84
N ASN A 40 12.79 -2.79 -8.49
CA ASN A 40 13.13 -1.49 -7.94
C ASN A 40 11.90 -0.63 -7.59
N VAL A 41 10.70 -1.23 -7.48
CA VAL A 41 9.44 -0.53 -7.19
C VAL A 41 8.86 -0.98 -5.87
N TRP A 42 8.41 -0.01 -5.09
CA TRP A 42 7.60 -0.15 -3.88
C TRP A 42 6.31 0.64 -4.02
N PHE A 43 5.32 0.33 -3.19
CA PHE A 43 4.03 1.01 -3.17
C PHE A 43 3.74 1.46 -1.74
N ASP A 44 3.45 2.73 -1.53
CA ASP A 44 2.97 3.17 -0.23
C ASP A 44 1.43 3.02 -0.13
N LEU A 45 0.97 2.88 1.10
CA LEU A 45 -0.43 2.62 1.43
C LEU A 45 -1.13 3.88 1.99
N ALA A 46 -0.51 5.04 1.86
CA ALA A 46 -1.11 6.28 2.33
C ALA A 46 -2.50 6.50 1.72
N ALA A 47 -3.43 6.97 2.51
CA ALA A 47 -4.83 7.18 2.14
C ALA A 47 -5.58 5.96 1.57
N LEU A 48 -5.09 4.73 1.75
CA LEU A 48 -5.73 3.55 1.18
C LEU A 48 -7.20 3.39 1.65
N PRO A 49 -7.54 3.50 2.96
CA PRO A 49 -8.93 3.45 3.39
C PRO A 49 -9.81 4.54 2.77
N HIS A 50 -9.28 5.75 2.60
CA HIS A 50 -9.98 6.84 1.92
C HIS A 50 -10.27 6.51 0.46
N ASN A 51 -9.28 6.05 -0.29
CA ASN A 51 -9.40 5.71 -1.71
C ASN A 51 -10.37 4.54 -1.95
N CYS A 52 -10.47 3.62 -1.01
CA CYS A 52 -11.38 2.48 -1.07
C CYS A 52 -12.79 2.77 -0.53
N GLY A 53 -13.04 4.00 -0.06
CA GLY A 53 -14.31 4.38 0.56
C GLY A 53 -15.52 4.45 -0.38
N PRO A 54 -16.74 4.59 0.18
CA PRO A 54 -17.00 4.75 1.61
C PRO A 54 -16.86 3.42 2.37
N ASP A 55 -15.96 3.38 3.31
CA ASP A 55 -15.64 2.21 4.10
C ASP A 55 -15.41 2.62 5.55
N ALA A 56 -15.97 1.89 6.50
CA ALA A 56 -15.76 2.13 7.92
C ALA A 56 -14.72 1.16 8.48
N TYR A 57 -14.04 1.57 9.56
CA TYR A 57 -13.16 0.66 10.30
C TYR A 57 -13.88 -0.68 10.58
N PRO A 58 -13.27 -1.82 10.33
CA PRO A 58 -11.85 -2.06 10.02
C PRO A 58 -11.46 -2.02 8.52
N TYR A 59 -12.17 -1.29 7.69
CA TYR A 59 -11.88 -1.03 6.28
C TYR A 59 -11.71 -2.30 5.42
N PRO A 60 -12.76 -3.13 5.27
CA PRO A 60 -12.65 -4.41 4.55
C PRO A 60 -12.23 -4.26 3.09
N ASN A 61 -12.60 -3.16 2.42
CA ASN A 61 -12.16 -2.90 1.06
C ASN A 61 -10.66 -2.57 0.98
N ALA A 62 -10.15 -1.77 1.92
CA ALA A 62 -8.72 -1.48 2.00
C ALA A 62 -7.91 -2.75 2.29
N VAL A 63 -8.39 -3.61 3.19
CA VAL A 63 -7.79 -4.92 3.48
C VAL A 63 -7.74 -5.79 2.21
N ARG A 64 -8.82 -5.85 1.44
CA ARG A 64 -8.87 -6.61 0.18
C ARG A 64 -7.88 -6.07 -0.84
N TYR A 65 -7.78 -4.76 -1.00
CA TYR A 65 -6.82 -4.12 -1.92
C TYR A 65 -5.38 -4.37 -1.48
N LEU A 66 -5.10 -4.30 -0.19
CA LEU A 66 -3.79 -4.62 0.36
C LEU A 66 -3.42 -6.08 0.11
N ARG A 67 -4.38 -7.02 0.21
CA ARG A 67 -4.15 -8.42 -0.16
C ARG A 67 -3.74 -8.57 -1.63
N HIS A 68 -4.36 -7.85 -2.57
CA HIS A 68 -3.91 -7.83 -3.97
C HIS A 68 -2.46 -7.35 -4.09
N GLY A 69 -2.10 -6.30 -3.35
CA GLY A 69 -0.73 -5.80 -3.30
C GLY A 69 0.26 -6.87 -2.83
N ILE A 70 -0.06 -7.59 -1.75
CA ILE A 70 0.78 -8.67 -1.22
C ILE A 70 0.91 -9.82 -2.22
N GLU A 71 -0.19 -10.25 -2.83
CA GLU A 71 -0.21 -11.40 -3.75
C GLU A 71 0.52 -11.12 -5.07
N ILE A 72 0.46 -9.88 -5.57
CA ILE A 72 1.03 -9.51 -6.87
C ILE A 72 2.46 -8.97 -6.74
N ALA A 73 2.69 -8.04 -5.82
CA ALA A 73 3.98 -7.39 -5.65
C ALA A 73 4.84 -8.02 -4.55
N GLY A 74 4.23 -8.61 -3.54
CA GLY A 74 4.89 -9.15 -2.36
C GLY A 74 4.79 -8.19 -1.16
N ALA A 75 4.71 -8.75 0.05
CA ALA A 75 4.66 -7.96 1.28
C ALA A 75 5.90 -7.09 1.49
N ASP A 76 7.04 -7.46 0.93
CA ASP A 76 8.30 -6.73 0.96
C ASP A 76 8.32 -5.48 0.06
N ARG A 77 7.27 -5.24 -0.71
CA ARG A 77 7.11 -4.11 -1.63
C ARG A 77 6.10 -3.07 -1.17
N LEU A 78 5.48 -3.27 -0.03
CA LEU A 78 4.42 -2.40 0.49
C LEU A 78 4.91 -1.62 1.69
N ILE A 79 4.63 -0.32 1.74
CA ILE A 79 5.10 0.58 2.78
C ILE A 79 3.91 1.25 3.43
N PHE A 80 3.78 1.13 4.75
CA PHE A 80 2.73 1.81 5.50
C PHE A 80 2.82 3.33 5.39
N GLY A 81 1.66 3.97 5.25
CA GLY A 81 1.48 5.42 5.28
C GLY A 81 0.03 5.75 5.59
N THR A 82 -0.25 6.96 6.07
CA THR A 82 -1.60 7.39 6.47
C THR A 82 -2.15 8.54 5.64
N ASP A 83 -1.30 9.41 5.13
CA ASP A 83 -1.67 10.68 4.49
C ASP A 83 -2.26 11.71 5.49
N ILE A 84 -1.81 11.67 6.74
CA ILE A 84 -2.16 12.67 7.75
C ILE A 84 -1.51 14.02 7.38
N PRO A 85 -2.23 15.16 7.56
CA PRO A 85 -3.49 15.31 8.31
C PRO A 85 -4.77 15.17 7.47
N SER A 86 -4.68 14.99 6.16
CA SER A 86 -5.84 15.05 5.25
C SER A 86 -6.95 14.06 5.60
N VAL A 87 -6.58 12.84 6.04
CA VAL A 87 -7.53 11.78 6.38
C VAL A 87 -8.10 11.85 7.80
N LEU A 88 -7.57 12.69 8.69
CA LEU A 88 -8.04 12.79 10.09
C LEU A 88 -9.48 13.30 10.23
N LYS A 89 -10.02 13.94 9.22
CA LYS A 89 -11.42 14.32 9.16
C LYS A 89 -12.38 13.15 8.99
N GLU A 90 -11.87 11.98 8.59
CA GLU A 90 -12.67 10.79 8.27
C GLU A 90 -12.67 9.78 9.40
N ASP A 91 -11.50 9.58 10.04
CA ASP A 91 -11.35 8.64 11.14
C ASP A 91 -10.12 8.97 11.99
N SER A 92 -9.92 8.22 13.08
CA SER A 92 -8.80 8.39 14.00
C SER A 92 -7.51 7.82 13.43
N TYR A 93 -6.38 8.42 13.83
CA TYR A 93 -5.04 7.90 13.51
C TYR A 93 -4.89 6.42 13.94
N GLN A 94 -5.45 6.09 15.10
CA GLN A 94 -5.40 4.74 15.64
C GLN A 94 -6.06 3.71 14.72
N HIS A 95 -7.21 4.01 14.14
CA HIS A 95 -7.88 3.14 13.19
C HIS A 95 -7.06 2.95 11.90
N PHE A 96 -6.38 3.99 11.42
CA PHE A 96 -5.49 3.89 10.26
C PHE A 96 -4.25 3.02 10.49
N ILE A 97 -3.87 2.78 11.74
CA ILE A 97 -2.84 1.80 12.10
C ILE A 97 -3.44 0.41 12.30
N GLN A 98 -4.55 0.33 13.04
CA GLN A 98 -5.12 -0.92 13.51
C GLN A 98 -5.74 -1.77 12.41
N TYR A 99 -6.18 -1.18 11.29
CA TYR A 99 -6.76 -1.99 10.21
C TYR A 99 -5.75 -2.99 9.61
N ILE A 100 -4.45 -2.74 9.79
CA ILE A 100 -3.38 -3.69 9.44
C ILE A 100 -2.95 -4.47 10.68
N THR A 101 -2.55 -3.77 11.76
CA THR A 101 -1.90 -4.40 12.91
C THR A 101 -2.82 -5.34 13.69
N CYS A 102 -4.12 -5.05 13.75
CA CYS A 102 -5.12 -5.88 14.44
C CYS A 102 -5.88 -6.84 13.51
N SER A 103 -5.61 -6.81 12.20
CA SER A 103 -6.32 -7.67 11.24
C SER A 103 -5.79 -9.10 11.26
N ASP A 104 -6.70 -10.07 11.16
CA ASP A 104 -6.36 -11.50 10.97
C ASP A 104 -6.04 -11.84 9.51
N ALA A 105 -6.25 -10.90 8.58
CA ALA A 105 -5.98 -11.09 7.16
C ALA A 105 -4.49 -11.10 6.80
N PHE A 106 -3.62 -10.66 7.71
CA PHE A 106 -2.18 -10.55 7.49
C PHE A 106 -1.39 -11.34 8.53
N SER A 107 -0.35 -12.05 8.09
CA SER A 107 0.58 -12.73 8.98
C SER A 107 1.41 -11.72 9.79
N ARG A 108 2.02 -12.18 10.89
CA ARG A 108 2.93 -11.34 11.68
C ARG A 108 4.07 -10.80 10.82
N GLU A 109 4.66 -11.63 9.98
CA GLU A 109 5.76 -11.22 9.10
C GLU A 109 5.31 -10.17 8.09
N GLU A 110 4.15 -10.34 7.44
CA GLU A 110 3.58 -9.35 6.52
C GLU A 110 3.38 -7.99 7.22
N LYS A 111 2.80 -7.99 8.42
CA LYS A 111 2.63 -6.78 9.24
C LYS A 111 3.95 -6.08 9.53
N GLU A 112 4.97 -6.81 9.99
CA GLU A 112 6.27 -6.23 10.32
C GLU A 112 6.96 -5.64 9.08
N ARG A 113 6.89 -6.31 7.95
CA ARG A 113 7.43 -5.81 6.68
C ARG A 113 6.74 -4.51 6.27
N ILE A 114 5.42 -4.51 6.21
CA ILE A 114 4.61 -3.38 5.76
C ILE A 114 4.76 -2.18 6.70
N MET A 115 4.68 -2.42 8.02
CA MET A 115 4.62 -1.34 9.01
C MET A 115 5.95 -0.60 9.20
N TYR A 116 7.11 -1.27 9.05
CA TYR A 116 8.40 -0.60 9.28
C TYR A 116 9.60 -1.13 8.48
N ARG A 117 9.77 -2.46 8.28
CA ARG A 117 11.01 -3.01 7.68
C ARG A 117 11.25 -2.53 6.27
N ASN A 118 10.19 -2.45 5.46
CA ASN A 118 10.31 -2.01 4.07
C ASN A 118 10.68 -0.52 3.98
N ALA A 119 10.09 0.32 4.81
CA ALA A 119 10.45 1.73 4.89
C ALA A 119 11.92 1.92 5.31
N GLU A 120 12.38 1.15 6.28
CA GLU A 120 13.79 1.14 6.70
C GLU A 120 14.71 0.79 5.52
N HIS A 121 14.38 -0.27 4.77
CA HIS A 121 15.15 -0.69 3.60
C HIS A 121 15.17 0.34 2.48
N VAL A 122 14.02 0.96 2.20
CA VAL A 122 13.89 1.90 1.07
C VAL A 122 14.55 3.24 1.37
N TYR A 123 14.31 3.79 2.56
CA TYR A 123 14.68 5.16 2.87
C TYR A 123 16.00 5.31 3.64
N PHE A 124 16.46 4.27 4.33
CA PHE A 124 17.65 4.36 5.22
C PHE A 124 18.78 3.39 4.86
N LYS A 125 18.58 2.53 3.92
CA LYS A 125 19.59 1.59 3.42
C LYS A 125 19.68 1.66 1.90
#